data_ed80369e7b682529487ceab18ddec6ba
#
_entry.id   ed80369e7b682529487ceab18ddec6ba
#
_cell.length_a   1.000
_cell.length_b   1.000
_cell.length_c   1.000
_cell.angle_alpha   90.00
_cell.angle_beta   90.00
_cell.angle_gamma   90.00
#
_symmetry.space_group_name_H-M   'P 1'
#
loop_
_entity.id
_entity.type
_entity.pdbx_description
1 polymer ?
#
loop_
_entity_poly.entity_id
_entity_poly.type
_entity_poly.pdbx_seq_one_letter_code
_entity_poly.pdbx_strand_id
1 'polypeptide(L)'
;MQSQNVSPQIDGTPAAMVQSTPQPNGITPSQTARIEVIGVGGGGSNAVNRMIASDLQGVGYRVLNTDAQALIQSSALKRIQLGQKLTRGLGAGGNPVIGQKAAEESRAELIESLQGADLVFIAAGMGGGTGTGAAPILAEVAKEVGALTVGIVTKPFSFEGRKRLRQAEEGI
;
A
#
# COMPACT_ATOMS: atom_id res chain seq x y z
N MET A 1 27.10 32.37 -69.64
CA MET A 1 25.68 32.18 -69.23
C MET A 1 25.68 31.74 -67.79
N GLN A 2 25.39 32.66 -66.88
CA GLN A 2 25.40 32.46 -65.45
C GLN A 2 23.94 32.26 -65.01
N SER A 3 23.64 31.12 -64.44
CA SER A 3 22.34 30.88 -63.80
C SER A 3 22.48 31.15 -62.32
N GLN A 4 21.84 32.21 -61.86
CA GLN A 4 21.74 32.58 -60.46
C GLN A 4 20.72 31.65 -59.77
N ASN A 5 21.19 31.01 -58.72
CA ASN A 5 20.38 30.19 -57.86
C ASN A 5 19.87 31.04 -56.70
N VAL A 6 18.59 31.35 -56.69
CA VAL A 6 17.91 32.11 -55.61
C VAL A 6 17.31 31.11 -54.63
N SER A 7 17.86 31.04 -53.42
CA SER A 7 17.27 30.27 -52.31
C SER A 7 16.13 31.10 -51.68
N PRO A 8 14.99 30.49 -51.35
CA PRO A 8 13.94 31.17 -50.62
C PRO A 8 14.28 31.25 -49.14
N GLN A 9 14.22 32.43 -48.58
CA GLN A 9 14.23 32.67 -47.15
C GLN A 9 12.93 32.16 -46.55
N ILE A 10 13.08 31.32 -45.50
CA ILE A 10 11.99 30.94 -44.64
C ILE A 10 11.87 31.93 -43.50
N ASP A 11 10.82 32.72 -43.53
CA ASP A 11 10.44 33.61 -42.46
C ASP A 11 10.12 32.82 -41.21
N GLY A 12 10.95 33.01 -40.18
CA GLY A 12 10.70 32.43 -38.85
C GLY A 12 9.56 33.17 -38.16
N THR A 13 8.39 32.62 -38.18
CA THR A 13 7.30 33.05 -37.30
C THR A 13 7.64 32.64 -35.86
N PRO A 14 7.74 33.57 -34.89
CA PRO A 14 7.97 33.18 -33.52
C PRO A 14 6.75 32.40 -32.99
N ALA A 15 7.02 31.22 -32.44
CA ALA A 15 6.02 30.42 -31.75
C ALA A 15 5.31 31.29 -30.70
N ALA A 16 4.01 31.48 -30.89
CA ALA A 16 3.17 32.16 -29.91
C ALA A 16 3.26 31.42 -28.59
N MET A 17 3.81 32.08 -27.59
CA MET A 17 3.68 31.67 -26.21
C MET A 17 2.19 31.55 -25.89
N VAL A 18 1.73 30.33 -25.70
CA VAL A 18 0.41 30.04 -25.13
C VAL A 18 0.48 30.57 -23.70
N GLN A 19 0.03 31.79 -23.51
CA GLN A 19 -0.21 32.33 -22.18
C GLN A 19 -1.36 31.52 -21.59
N SER A 20 -1.06 30.70 -20.59
CA SER A 20 -2.06 30.06 -19.75
C SER A 20 -2.88 31.13 -19.07
N THR A 21 -4.11 31.31 -19.50
CA THR A 21 -5.10 32.17 -18.82
C THR A 21 -5.25 31.70 -17.38
N PRO A 22 -5.11 32.58 -16.37
CA PRO A 22 -5.38 32.22 -14.99
C PRO A 22 -6.85 31.79 -14.86
N GLN A 23 -7.09 30.60 -14.37
CA GLN A 23 -8.44 30.13 -14.04
C GLN A 23 -8.98 31.00 -12.89
N PRO A 24 -10.24 31.45 -12.94
CA PRO A 24 -10.77 32.48 -12.03
C PRO A 24 -10.97 32.02 -10.57
N ASN A 25 -10.66 30.78 -10.19
CA ASN A 25 -10.98 30.26 -8.86
C ASN A 25 -9.79 29.77 -8.02
N GLY A 26 -8.54 30.08 -8.36
CA GLY A 26 -7.40 29.79 -7.48
C GLY A 26 -7.22 28.30 -7.06
N ILE A 27 -7.97 27.37 -7.68
CA ILE A 27 -7.85 25.95 -7.43
C ILE A 27 -6.72 25.44 -8.31
N THR A 28 -5.51 25.41 -7.75
CA THR A 28 -4.44 24.59 -8.32
C THR A 28 -4.95 23.14 -8.41
N PRO A 29 -4.66 22.39 -9.51
CA PRO A 29 -4.97 20.97 -9.56
C PRO A 29 -4.37 20.35 -8.30
N SER A 30 -5.22 19.97 -7.35
CA SER A 30 -4.77 19.31 -6.15
C SER A 30 -4.07 18.02 -6.59
N GLN A 31 -2.87 17.78 -6.09
CA GLN A 31 -2.22 16.50 -6.25
C GLN A 31 -3.25 15.45 -5.82
N THR A 32 -3.53 14.49 -6.68
CA THR A 32 -4.45 13.38 -6.37
C THR A 32 -3.93 12.67 -5.12
N ALA A 33 -4.75 12.58 -4.08
CA ALA A 33 -4.38 11.93 -2.82
C ALA A 33 -3.88 10.50 -3.11
N ARG A 34 -2.73 10.16 -2.56
CA ARG A 34 -2.16 8.82 -2.67
C ARG A 34 -2.77 7.90 -1.63
N ILE A 35 -3.68 7.05 -2.08
CA ILE A 35 -4.40 6.08 -1.26
C ILE A 35 -3.75 4.71 -1.41
N GLU A 36 -3.38 4.08 -0.30
CA GLU A 36 -2.83 2.72 -0.26
C GLU A 36 -3.75 1.79 0.52
N VAL A 37 -4.04 0.63 -0.04
CA VAL A 37 -4.78 -0.45 0.62
C VAL A 37 -3.82 -1.59 0.90
N ILE A 38 -3.67 -1.97 2.15
CA ILE A 38 -2.66 -2.90 2.61
C ILE A 38 -3.31 -4.09 3.30
N GLY A 39 -3.16 -5.25 2.72
CA GLY A 39 -3.60 -6.53 3.30
C GLY A 39 -2.52 -7.14 4.18
N VAL A 40 -2.81 -7.38 5.46
CA VAL A 40 -1.89 -7.95 6.44
C VAL A 40 -2.30 -9.38 6.80
N GLY A 41 -1.39 -10.32 6.61
CA GLY A 41 -1.62 -11.75 6.82
C GLY A 41 -2.59 -12.35 5.80
N GLY A 42 -2.99 -13.59 5.99
CA GLY A 42 -3.82 -14.32 5.02
C GLY A 42 -5.18 -13.67 4.77
N GLY A 43 -5.89 -13.27 5.84
CA GLY A 43 -7.20 -12.62 5.72
C GLY A 43 -7.13 -11.28 4.97
N GLY A 44 -6.16 -10.44 5.30
CA GLY A 44 -5.94 -9.17 4.62
C GLY A 44 -5.51 -9.34 3.16
N SER A 45 -4.62 -10.28 2.87
CA SER A 45 -4.20 -10.61 1.50
C SER A 45 -5.38 -11.07 0.64
N ASN A 46 -6.28 -11.89 1.19
CA ASN A 46 -7.50 -12.32 0.50
C ASN A 46 -8.45 -11.16 0.19
N ALA A 47 -8.60 -10.23 1.13
CA ALA A 47 -9.40 -9.02 0.90
C ALA A 47 -8.82 -8.18 -0.24
N VAL A 48 -7.51 -7.92 -0.23
CA VAL A 48 -6.82 -7.18 -1.30
C VAL A 48 -6.94 -7.89 -2.65
N ASN A 49 -6.75 -9.20 -2.70
CA ASN A 49 -6.89 -9.97 -3.95
C ASN A 49 -8.31 -9.82 -4.55
N ARG A 50 -9.34 -9.80 -3.71
CA ARG A 50 -10.73 -9.56 -4.17
C ARG A 50 -10.95 -8.15 -4.68
N MET A 51 -10.36 -7.13 -4.02
CA MET A 51 -10.45 -5.74 -4.47
C MET A 51 -9.77 -5.56 -5.83
N ILE A 52 -8.59 -6.18 -6.04
CA ILE A 52 -7.89 -6.19 -7.33
C ILE A 52 -8.76 -6.87 -8.41
N ALA A 53 -9.37 -8.00 -8.10
CA ALA A 53 -10.25 -8.72 -9.02
C ALA A 53 -11.53 -7.94 -9.38
N SER A 54 -11.95 -6.99 -8.53
CA SER A 54 -13.08 -6.09 -8.78
C SER A 54 -12.68 -4.83 -9.55
N ASP A 55 -11.44 -4.73 -10.00
CA ASP A 55 -10.89 -3.62 -10.81
C ASP A 55 -11.11 -2.22 -10.19
N LEU A 56 -11.01 -2.11 -8.87
CA LEU A 56 -11.13 -0.84 -8.17
C LEU A 56 -9.90 0.04 -8.48
N GLN A 57 -10.11 1.13 -9.19
CA GLN A 57 -9.07 2.03 -9.66
C GLN A 57 -8.78 3.16 -8.67
N GLY A 58 -7.63 3.83 -8.82
CA GLY A 58 -7.26 5.02 -8.05
C GLY A 58 -6.62 4.75 -6.70
N VAL A 59 -6.33 3.48 -6.36
CA VAL A 59 -5.66 3.09 -5.12
C VAL A 59 -4.45 2.18 -5.40
N GLY A 60 -3.42 2.28 -4.55
CA GLY A 60 -2.31 1.35 -4.54
C GLY A 60 -2.63 0.11 -3.69
N TYR A 61 -2.20 -1.06 -4.12
CA TYR A 61 -2.41 -2.31 -3.39
C TYR A 61 -1.09 -2.91 -2.94
N ARG A 62 -1.04 -3.31 -1.67
CA ARG A 62 0.08 -4.06 -1.08
C ARG A 62 -0.40 -5.22 -0.25
N VAL A 63 0.41 -6.26 -0.14
CA VAL A 63 0.19 -7.34 0.81
C VAL A 63 1.45 -7.58 1.63
N LEU A 64 1.25 -7.80 2.91
CA LEU A 64 2.27 -8.06 3.91
C LEU A 64 2.00 -9.41 4.56
N ASN A 65 2.99 -10.27 4.60
CA ASN A 65 2.85 -11.56 5.28
C ASN A 65 4.20 -12.07 5.80
N THR A 66 4.16 -12.88 6.84
CA THR A 66 5.30 -13.65 7.34
C THR A 66 5.47 -14.98 6.57
N ASP A 67 4.47 -15.37 5.79
CA ASP A 67 4.45 -16.58 4.96
C ASP A 67 4.78 -16.21 3.50
N ALA A 68 5.94 -16.67 3.02
CA ALA A 68 6.42 -16.42 1.67
C ALA A 68 5.54 -17.07 0.60
N GLN A 69 4.98 -18.24 0.87
CA GLN A 69 4.10 -18.95 -0.07
C GLN A 69 2.80 -18.17 -0.30
N ALA A 70 2.22 -17.64 0.77
CA ALA A 70 1.02 -16.81 0.68
C ALA A 70 1.29 -15.52 -0.12
N LEU A 71 2.47 -14.93 -0.01
CA LEU A 71 2.87 -13.77 -0.81
C LEU A 71 3.00 -14.09 -2.31
N ILE A 72 3.58 -15.24 -2.65
CA ILE A 72 3.71 -15.69 -4.05
C ILE A 72 2.34 -15.84 -4.71
N GLN A 73 1.35 -16.32 -3.97
CA GLN A 73 -0.02 -16.56 -4.47
C GLN A 73 -0.86 -15.28 -4.56
N SER A 74 -0.39 -14.17 -4.01
CA SER A 74 -1.16 -12.92 -4.05
C SER A 74 -1.16 -12.28 -5.44
N SER A 75 -2.29 -11.68 -5.82
CA SER A 75 -2.45 -10.88 -7.03
C SER A 75 -1.85 -9.47 -6.92
N ALA A 76 -1.49 -9.02 -5.72
CA ALA A 76 -0.89 -7.71 -5.52
C ALA A 76 0.51 -7.65 -6.13
N LEU A 77 0.80 -6.55 -6.84
CA LEU A 77 2.13 -6.32 -7.43
C LEU A 77 3.18 -6.00 -6.36
N LYS A 78 2.77 -5.29 -5.30
CA LYS A 78 3.66 -4.92 -4.19
C LYS A 78 3.45 -5.88 -3.04
N ARG A 79 4.51 -6.59 -2.67
CA ARG A 79 4.50 -7.63 -1.64
C ARG A 79 5.68 -7.41 -0.71
N ILE A 80 5.45 -7.47 0.60
CA ILE A 80 6.50 -7.33 1.61
C ILE A 80 6.46 -8.56 2.51
N GLN A 81 7.59 -9.25 2.61
CA GLN A 81 7.76 -10.36 3.53
C GLN A 81 8.20 -9.83 4.89
N LEU A 82 7.34 -9.95 5.89
CA LEU A 82 7.64 -9.53 7.24
C LEU A 82 8.54 -10.55 7.96
N GLY A 83 9.56 -10.04 8.66
CA GLY A 83 10.40 -10.83 9.53
C GLY A 83 11.15 -11.96 8.81
N GLN A 84 11.84 -11.64 7.74
CA GLN A 84 12.55 -12.64 6.92
C GLN A 84 13.54 -13.46 7.72
N LYS A 85 14.26 -12.85 8.66
CA LYS A 85 15.22 -13.55 9.53
C LYS A 85 14.51 -14.35 10.60
N LEU A 86 13.50 -13.78 11.22
CA LEU A 86 12.75 -14.39 12.32
C LEU A 86 11.93 -15.60 11.87
N THR A 87 11.15 -15.45 10.78
CA THR A 87 10.19 -16.48 10.35
C THR A 87 10.70 -17.37 9.21
N ARG A 88 11.74 -16.93 8.50
CA ARG A 88 12.27 -17.62 7.30
C ARG A 88 11.20 -17.93 6.24
N GLY A 89 10.14 -17.13 6.21
CA GLY A 89 9.03 -17.33 5.29
C GLY A 89 8.02 -18.43 5.68
N LEU A 90 8.15 -19.00 6.88
CA LEU A 90 7.29 -20.09 7.36
C LEU A 90 6.01 -19.61 8.07
N GLY A 91 5.83 -18.29 8.15
CA GLY A 91 4.69 -17.69 8.83
C GLY A 91 4.88 -17.53 10.33
N ALA A 92 3.91 -16.91 10.99
CA ALA A 92 3.91 -16.66 12.43
C ALA A 92 3.34 -17.83 13.28
N GLY A 93 2.92 -18.94 12.67
CA GLY A 93 2.41 -20.10 13.37
C GLY A 93 1.19 -19.83 14.27
N GLY A 94 0.35 -18.84 13.93
CA GLY A 94 -0.80 -18.44 14.75
C GLY A 94 -0.44 -17.68 16.04
N ASN A 95 0.82 -17.24 16.20
CA ASN A 95 1.29 -16.51 17.36
C ASN A 95 1.42 -15.00 17.06
N PRO A 96 0.58 -14.12 17.66
CA PRO A 96 0.63 -12.68 17.42
C PRO A 96 1.97 -12.04 17.83
N VAL A 97 2.63 -12.54 18.86
CA VAL A 97 3.94 -12.02 19.29
C VAL A 97 5.01 -12.20 18.21
N ILE A 98 4.97 -13.32 17.49
CA ILE A 98 5.87 -13.55 16.33
C ILE A 98 5.49 -12.60 15.20
N GLY A 99 4.21 -12.40 14.91
CA GLY A 99 3.73 -11.44 13.91
C GLY A 99 4.18 -10.02 14.20
N GLN A 100 4.07 -9.58 15.46
CA GLN A 100 4.53 -8.28 15.93
C GLN A 100 6.05 -8.11 15.73
N LYS A 101 6.85 -9.07 16.24
CA LYS A 101 8.31 -9.04 16.09
C LYS A 101 8.76 -9.06 14.62
N ALA A 102 8.04 -9.78 13.77
CA ALA A 102 8.31 -9.82 12.34
C ALA A 102 8.04 -8.46 11.67
N ALA A 103 6.99 -7.76 12.07
CA ALA A 103 6.70 -6.42 11.59
C ALA A 103 7.74 -5.40 12.10
N GLU A 104 8.16 -5.50 13.34
CA GLU A 104 9.23 -4.67 13.89
C GLU A 104 10.57 -4.90 13.19
N GLU A 105 10.93 -6.14 12.86
CA GLU A 105 12.13 -6.44 12.07
C GLU A 105 12.09 -5.74 10.70
N SER A 106 10.90 -5.63 10.11
CA SER A 106 10.70 -5.03 8.78
C SER A 106 10.33 -3.54 8.84
N ARG A 107 10.36 -2.89 10.01
CA ARG A 107 9.86 -1.52 10.23
C ARG A 107 10.46 -0.50 9.25
N ALA A 108 11.75 -0.56 8.99
CA ALA A 108 12.42 0.37 8.07
C ALA A 108 11.87 0.24 6.63
N GLU A 109 11.67 -0.98 6.15
CA GLU A 109 11.07 -1.26 4.83
C GLU A 109 9.60 -0.79 4.77
N LEU A 110 8.85 -0.96 5.86
CA LEU A 110 7.48 -0.47 5.98
C LEU A 110 7.42 1.05 5.89
N ILE A 111 8.29 1.77 6.61
CA ILE A 111 8.38 3.24 6.55
C ILE A 111 8.68 3.69 5.12
N GLU A 112 9.70 3.14 4.48
CA GLU A 112 10.06 3.48 3.11
C GLU A 112 8.91 3.22 2.14
N SER A 113 8.23 2.10 2.30
CA SER A 113 7.12 1.69 1.43
C SER A 113 5.91 2.62 1.50
N LEU A 114 5.69 3.30 2.63
CA LEU A 114 4.54 4.18 2.90
C LEU A 114 4.85 5.66 2.73
N GLN A 115 6.09 6.05 2.46
CA GLN A 115 6.46 7.44 2.24
C GLN A 115 5.58 8.10 1.17
N GLY A 116 5.01 9.25 1.51
CA GLY A 116 4.14 10.02 0.61
C GLY A 116 2.73 9.46 0.43
N ALA A 117 2.30 8.48 1.24
CA ALA A 117 0.90 8.09 1.30
C ALA A 117 0.10 9.13 2.12
N ASP A 118 -1.05 9.56 1.60
CA ASP A 118 -1.95 10.47 2.30
C ASP A 118 -3.00 9.71 3.13
N LEU A 119 -3.44 8.55 2.63
CA LEU A 119 -4.44 7.70 3.28
C LEU A 119 -4.06 6.23 3.14
N VAL A 120 -4.05 5.52 4.25
CA VAL A 120 -3.72 4.09 4.34
C VAL A 120 -4.90 3.32 4.93
N PHE A 121 -5.44 2.38 4.17
CA PHE A 121 -6.39 1.37 4.65
C PHE A 121 -5.64 0.09 4.99
N ILE A 122 -5.78 -0.40 6.22
CA ILE A 122 -5.18 -1.65 6.68
C ILE A 122 -6.26 -2.70 6.81
N ALA A 123 -6.23 -3.71 5.94
CA ALA A 123 -7.14 -4.85 6.00
C ALA A 123 -6.45 -6.03 6.70
N ALA A 124 -7.03 -6.57 7.79
CA ALA A 124 -6.46 -7.69 8.51
C ALA A 124 -7.53 -8.62 9.10
N GLY A 125 -7.27 -9.92 9.09
CA GLY A 125 -8.03 -10.90 9.87
C GLY A 125 -7.40 -11.06 11.25
N MET A 126 -8.15 -10.74 12.30
CA MET A 126 -7.73 -10.86 13.69
C MET A 126 -7.92 -12.29 14.24
N GLY A 127 -7.16 -12.65 15.27
CA GLY A 127 -7.18 -13.98 15.88
C GLY A 127 -6.14 -14.96 15.33
N GLY A 128 -5.39 -14.56 14.31
CA GLY A 128 -4.20 -15.26 13.79
C GLY A 128 -2.90 -14.66 14.29
N GLY A 129 -1.77 -15.11 13.74
CA GLY A 129 -0.44 -14.60 14.12
C GLY A 129 -0.10 -13.30 13.42
N THR A 130 -0.01 -13.33 12.08
CA THR A 130 0.49 -12.18 11.30
C THR A 130 -0.48 -10.99 11.33
N GLY A 131 -1.76 -11.22 11.03
CA GLY A 131 -2.76 -10.13 11.01
C GLY A 131 -2.86 -9.41 12.34
N THR A 132 -3.02 -10.19 13.43
CA THR A 132 -3.17 -9.65 14.79
C THR A 132 -1.92 -8.93 15.29
N GLY A 133 -0.74 -9.50 15.04
CA GLY A 133 0.51 -8.94 15.56
C GLY A 133 1.08 -7.80 14.71
N ALA A 134 0.96 -7.89 13.39
CA ALA A 134 1.60 -6.93 12.50
C ALA A 134 0.73 -5.72 12.15
N ALA A 135 -0.60 -5.84 12.16
CA ALA A 135 -1.47 -4.72 11.79
C ALA A 135 -1.33 -3.50 12.72
N PRO A 136 -1.22 -3.63 14.05
CA PRO A 136 -0.95 -2.49 14.93
C PRO A 136 0.36 -1.79 14.60
N ILE A 137 1.44 -2.54 14.36
CA ILE A 137 2.75 -1.97 14.00
C ILE A 137 2.67 -1.20 12.68
N LEU A 138 1.97 -1.76 11.69
CA LEU A 138 1.75 -1.06 10.43
C LEU A 138 0.96 0.23 10.63
N ALA A 139 -0.04 0.23 11.51
CA ALA A 139 -0.82 1.42 11.83
C ALA A 139 0.04 2.52 12.49
N GLU A 140 0.97 2.14 13.38
CA GLU A 140 1.96 3.06 13.96
C GLU A 140 2.86 3.66 12.88
N VAL A 141 3.40 2.82 11.99
CA VAL A 141 4.25 3.26 10.86
C VAL A 141 3.50 4.20 9.92
N ALA A 142 2.24 3.89 9.59
CA ALA A 142 1.43 4.73 8.72
C ALA A 142 1.18 6.13 9.34
N LYS A 143 0.94 6.19 10.65
CA LYS A 143 0.84 7.46 11.39
C LYS A 143 2.16 8.21 11.45
N GLU A 144 3.27 7.49 11.64
CA GLU A 144 4.62 8.08 11.70
C GLU A 144 5.00 8.78 10.38
N VAL A 145 4.62 8.23 9.24
CA VAL A 145 4.83 8.87 7.92
C VAL A 145 3.81 9.96 7.60
N GLY A 146 2.87 10.24 8.51
CA GLY A 146 1.88 11.31 8.38
C GLY A 146 0.61 10.94 7.62
N ALA A 147 0.39 9.66 7.31
CA ALA A 147 -0.81 9.20 6.61
C ALA A 147 -2.03 9.11 7.55
N LEU A 148 -3.20 9.52 7.05
CA LEU A 148 -4.46 9.17 7.69
C LEU A 148 -4.63 7.64 7.63
N THR A 149 -4.89 7.01 8.77
CA THR A 149 -4.87 5.54 8.86
C THR A 149 -6.23 5.00 9.30
N VAL A 150 -6.75 4.05 8.53
CA VAL A 150 -8.03 3.37 8.79
C VAL A 150 -7.82 1.86 8.84
N GLY A 151 -8.12 1.23 9.96
CA GLY A 151 -8.09 -0.24 10.12
C GLY A 151 -9.46 -0.84 9.79
N ILE A 152 -9.46 -1.86 8.92
CA ILE A 152 -10.62 -2.68 8.57
C ILE A 152 -10.31 -4.11 8.97
N VAL A 153 -10.89 -4.59 10.05
CA VAL A 153 -10.54 -5.88 10.63
C VAL A 153 -11.73 -6.81 10.74
N THR A 154 -11.49 -8.10 10.56
CA THR A 154 -12.48 -9.14 10.86
C THR A 154 -12.15 -9.82 12.17
N LYS A 155 -13.18 -10.09 13.00
CA LYS A 155 -13.04 -10.91 14.20
C LYS A 155 -13.34 -12.37 13.86
N PRO A 156 -12.74 -13.32 14.59
CA PRO A 156 -13.10 -14.74 14.48
C PRO A 156 -14.56 -14.98 14.87
N PHE A 157 -15.17 -15.96 14.25
CA PHE A 157 -16.48 -16.43 14.69
C PHE A 157 -16.38 -17.14 16.04
N SER A 158 -17.48 -17.20 16.78
CA SER A 158 -17.53 -17.83 18.11
C SER A 158 -17.12 -19.33 18.11
N PHE A 159 -17.36 -20.03 16.99
CA PHE A 159 -16.97 -21.43 16.83
C PHE A 159 -15.48 -21.65 16.53
N GLU A 160 -14.71 -20.60 16.21
CA GLU A 160 -13.26 -20.71 15.96
C GLU A 160 -12.43 -20.84 17.24
N GLY A 161 -13.06 -20.68 18.39
CA GLY A 161 -12.49 -20.92 19.71
C GLY A 161 -12.09 -19.66 20.46
N ARG A 162 -12.18 -19.76 21.79
CA ARG A 162 -11.95 -18.65 22.72
C ARG A 162 -10.54 -18.07 22.63
N LYS A 163 -9.53 -18.88 22.29
CA LYS A 163 -8.15 -18.42 22.15
C LYS A 163 -8.03 -17.40 21.02
N ARG A 164 -8.58 -17.69 19.85
CA ARG A 164 -8.54 -16.75 18.70
C ARG A 164 -9.33 -15.48 18.98
N LEU A 165 -10.46 -15.59 19.64
CA LEU A 165 -11.28 -14.43 20.00
C LEU A 165 -10.51 -13.47 20.93
N ARG A 166 -9.86 -14.00 21.98
CA ARG A 166 -9.03 -13.20 22.89
C ARG A 166 -7.85 -12.53 22.17
N GLN A 167 -7.14 -13.30 21.31
CA GLN A 167 -6.05 -12.73 20.51
C GLN A 167 -6.55 -11.60 19.60
N ALA A 168 -7.75 -11.72 19.02
CA ALA A 168 -8.33 -10.68 18.20
C ALA A 168 -8.64 -9.40 18.99
N GLU A 169 -9.16 -9.55 20.23
CA GLU A 169 -9.45 -8.43 21.12
C GLU A 169 -8.19 -7.70 21.61
N GLU A 170 -7.09 -8.43 21.79
CA GLU A 170 -5.79 -7.84 22.15
C GLU A 170 -5.10 -7.10 20.99
N GLY A 171 -5.46 -7.41 19.73
CA GLY A 171 -4.88 -6.81 18.53
C GLY A 171 -5.68 -5.65 17.93
N ILE A 172 -6.84 -5.30 18.52
CA ILE A 172 -7.71 -4.20 18.07
C ILE A 172 -7.49 -2.97 18.98
#